data_37a8f3129947cb358a55fe60ea2a7027
#
_entry.id   37a8f3129947cb358a55fe60ea2a7027
#
_cell.length_a   1.000
_cell.length_b   1.000
_cell.length_c   1.000
_cell.angle_alpha   90.00
_cell.angle_beta   90.00
_cell.angle_gamma   90.00
#
_symmetry.space_group_name_H-M   'P 1'
#
loop_
_entity.id
_entity.type
_entity.pdbx_description
1 polymer ?
#
loop_
_entity_poly.entity_id
_entity_poly.type
_entity_poly.pdbx_seq_one_letter_code
_entity_poly.pdbx_strand_id
1 'polypeptide(L)'
;MIFFRVGLEQNITLPPPPMDDKGEAEEVKIIVANRSAKDVESIRNHDQEPFYAIRKFCEEKGLVFHDGEFDQIIDESVPIISHFKKHFNRDRPVDVDKTINTLPSKTNKTKSYPSGHAAQSRLIAKYVAGKFPEHERELIKAGDEGGYGRVKAGFHYPSDYEAGNLLGEKMYIFMNKADYKKENE
;
A
#
# COMPACT_ATOMS: atom_id res chain seq x y z
N MET A 1 -4.09 9.56 -19.17
CA MET A 1 -4.57 10.53 -18.15
C MET A 1 -3.47 10.66 -17.13
N ILE A 2 -3.20 11.83 -16.55
CA ILE A 2 -2.18 11.99 -15.48
C ILE A 2 -2.93 12.12 -14.17
N PHE A 3 -2.68 11.21 -13.22
CA PHE A 3 -3.36 11.20 -11.92
C PHE A 3 -2.69 12.11 -10.89
N PHE A 4 -1.35 12.27 -10.95
CA PHE A 4 -0.61 13.06 -9.99
C PHE A 4 0.26 14.14 -10.66
N ARG A 5 0.40 15.27 -9.98
CA ARG A 5 1.34 16.33 -10.40
C ARG A 5 2.75 16.00 -9.91
N VAL A 6 3.75 16.35 -10.69
CA VAL A 6 5.16 16.30 -10.28
C VAL A 6 5.36 17.16 -9.02
N GLY A 7 6.06 16.63 -8.01
CA GLY A 7 6.34 17.32 -6.75
C GLY A 7 5.18 17.26 -5.73
N LEU A 8 4.17 16.40 -5.94
CA LEU A 8 3.05 16.23 -5.01
C LEU A 8 3.53 15.83 -3.61
N GLU A 9 4.60 15.05 -3.52
CA GLU A 9 5.20 14.60 -2.26
C GLU A 9 5.55 15.76 -1.32
N GLN A 10 5.85 16.95 -1.85
CA GLN A 10 6.16 18.16 -1.05
C GLN A 10 4.93 18.71 -0.32
N ASN A 11 3.72 18.35 -0.73
CA ASN A 11 2.45 18.77 -0.13
C ASN A 11 1.86 17.74 0.81
N ILE A 12 2.51 16.58 0.97
CA ILE A 12 2.08 15.50 1.83
C ILE A 12 2.99 15.44 3.06
N THR A 13 2.39 15.36 4.23
CA THR A 13 3.10 15.14 5.50
C THR A 13 2.72 13.79 6.06
N LEU A 14 3.72 12.97 6.45
CA LEU A 14 3.54 11.74 7.20
C LEU A 14 4.18 11.89 8.58
N PRO A 15 3.61 11.27 9.63
CA PRO A 15 4.30 11.18 10.92
C PRO A 15 5.58 10.38 10.75
N PRO A 16 6.61 10.63 11.59
CA PRO A 16 7.80 9.78 11.61
C PRO A 16 7.45 8.37 12.09
N PRO A 17 8.22 7.33 11.68
CA PRO A 17 8.05 5.99 12.25
C PRO A 17 8.34 6.00 13.75
N PRO A 18 7.76 5.06 14.54
CA PRO A 18 8.14 4.86 15.92
C PRO A 18 9.65 4.62 16.08
N MET A 19 10.21 4.98 17.25
CA MET A 19 11.64 4.82 17.51
C MET A 19 12.01 3.42 18.05
N ASP A 20 11.03 2.55 18.29
CA ASP A 20 11.24 1.20 18.83
C ASP A 20 11.18 0.12 17.74
N ASP A 21 12.16 0.14 16.84
CA ASP A 21 12.24 -0.88 15.77
C ASP A 21 12.41 -2.31 16.31
N LYS A 22 13.05 -2.49 17.47
CA LYS A 22 13.23 -3.81 18.08
C LYS A 22 11.93 -4.38 18.63
N GLY A 23 11.14 -3.57 19.31
CA GLY A 23 9.83 -3.97 19.84
C GLY A 23 8.87 -4.29 18.70
N GLU A 24 8.80 -3.47 17.67
CA GLU A 24 7.97 -3.76 16.49
C GLU A 24 8.49 -4.98 15.69
N ALA A 25 9.81 -5.22 15.61
CA ALA A 25 10.35 -6.43 14.96
C ALA A 25 9.94 -7.72 15.69
N GLU A 26 9.90 -7.72 17.04
CA GLU A 26 9.40 -8.83 17.83
C GLU A 26 7.88 -9.07 17.57
N GLU A 27 7.10 -8.01 17.47
CA GLU A 27 5.68 -8.10 17.08
C GLU A 27 5.53 -8.74 15.69
N VAL A 28 6.31 -8.28 14.69
CA VAL A 28 6.31 -8.87 13.34
C VAL A 28 6.66 -10.36 13.40
N LYS A 29 7.64 -10.75 14.19
CA LYS A 29 8.03 -12.16 14.35
C LYS A 29 6.87 -13.02 14.86
N ILE A 30 6.11 -12.52 15.82
CA ILE A 30 4.90 -13.20 16.34
C ILE A 30 3.84 -13.30 15.24
N ILE A 31 3.57 -12.24 14.51
CA ILE A 31 2.61 -12.22 13.38
C ILE A 31 3.02 -13.24 12.32
N VAL A 32 4.28 -13.26 11.93
CA VAL A 32 4.83 -14.20 10.94
C VAL A 32 4.69 -15.67 11.39
N ALA A 33 4.93 -15.95 12.67
CA ALA A 33 4.79 -17.30 13.22
C ALA A 33 3.34 -17.82 13.17
N ASN A 34 2.35 -16.93 13.19
CA ASN A 34 0.93 -17.27 13.20
C ASN A 34 0.26 -17.22 11.82
N ARG A 35 0.99 -16.90 10.75
CA ARG A 35 0.40 -16.86 9.40
C ARG A 35 -0.05 -18.24 8.92
N SER A 36 -1.21 -18.29 8.29
CA SER A 36 -1.80 -19.51 7.74
C SER A 36 -1.34 -19.77 6.29
N ALA A 37 -1.62 -20.98 5.78
CA ALA A 37 -1.41 -21.28 4.34
C ALA A 37 -2.21 -20.34 3.43
N LYS A 38 -3.41 -19.93 3.84
CA LYS A 38 -4.24 -18.95 3.11
C LYS A 38 -3.56 -17.57 3.07
N ASP A 39 -2.94 -17.15 4.18
CA ASP A 39 -2.16 -15.91 4.19
C ASP A 39 -1.00 -15.98 3.20
N VAL A 40 -0.28 -17.10 3.14
CA VAL A 40 0.84 -17.29 2.20
C VAL A 40 0.37 -17.21 0.75
N GLU A 41 -0.77 -17.81 0.41
CA GLU A 41 -1.36 -17.72 -0.93
C GLU A 41 -1.74 -16.28 -1.29
N SER A 42 -2.45 -15.59 -0.40
CA SER A 42 -2.83 -14.19 -0.58
C SER A 42 -1.61 -13.28 -0.77
N ILE A 43 -0.56 -13.45 0.07
CA ILE A 43 0.68 -12.68 -0.02
C ILE A 43 1.37 -12.88 -1.39
N ARG A 44 1.41 -14.10 -1.91
CA ARG A 44 1.99 -14.40 -3.23
C ARG A 44 1.22 -13.71 -4.36
N ASN A 45 -0.11 -13.72 -4.31
CA ASN A 45 -0.96 -13.08 -5.30
C ASN A 45 -0.74 -11.56 -5.31
N HIS A 46 -0.52 -10.95 -4.14
CA HIS A 46 -0.30 -9.52 -4.00
C HIS A 46 1.16 -9.07 -4.20
N ASP A 47 2.13 -9.96 -4.36
CA ASP A 47 3.54 -9.54 -4.37
C ASP A 47 3.88 -8.57 -5.50
N GLN A 48 3.37 -8.82 -6.71
CA GLN A 48 3.59 -7.94 -7.87
C GLN A 48 2.37 -7.09 -8.23
N GLU A 49 1.20 -7.40 -7.67
CA GLU A 49 -0.07 -6.73 -7.92
C GLU A 49 -0.70 -6.31 -6.59
N PRO A 50 -0.34 -5.14 -6.02
CA PRO A 50 -0.84 -4.70 -4.71
C PRO A 50 -2.37 -4.66 -4.60
N PHE A 51 -3.05 -4.51 -5.72
CA PHE A 51 -4.52 -4.40 -5.83
C PHE A 51 -5.21 -5.71 -6.26
N TYR A 52 -4.54 -6.87 -6.20
CA TYR A 52 -5.08 -8.16 -6.66
C TYR A 52 -6.49 -8.45 -6.12
N ALA A 53 -6.70 -8.36 -4.81
CA ALA A 53 -8.02 -8.61 -4.21
C ALA A 53 -9.08 -7.59 -4.64
N ILE A 54 -8.68 -6.33 -4.85
CA ILE A 54 -9.58 -5.27 -5.36
C ILE A 54 -10.00 -5.60 -6.80
N ARG A 55 -9.05 -5.99 -7.67
CA ARG A 55 -9.36 -6.39 -9.05
C ARG A 55 -10.32 -7.57 -9.08
N LYS A 56 -10.06 -8.60 -8.26
CA LYS A 56 -10.97 -9.74 -8.13
C LYS A 56 -12.38 -9.33 -7.70
N PHE A 57 -12.49 -8.45 -6.72
CA PHE A 57 -13.77 -7.90 -6.30
C PHE A 57 -14.49 -7.17 -7.45
N CYS A 58 -13.79 -6.33 -8.21
CA CYS A 58 -14.35 -5.63 -9.36
C CYS A 58 -14.86 -6.61 -10.43
N GLU A 59 -14.08 -7.65 -10.75
CA GLU A 59 -14.48 -8.71 -11.68
C GLU A 59 -15.76 -9.41 -11.22
N GLU A 60 -15.84 -9.81 -9.96
CA GLU A 60 -17.01 -10.48 -9.36
C GLU A 60 -18.27 -9.60 -9.35
N LYS A 61 -18.12 -8.30 -9.18
CA LYS A 61 -19.21 -7.33 -9.17
C LYS A 61 -19.54 -6.72 -10.53
N GLY A 62 -18.77 -7.06 -11.57
CA GLY A 62 -18.95 -6.48 -12.91
C GLY A 62 -18.62 -4.99 -12.98
N LEU A 63 -17.74 -4.50 -12.09
CA LEU A 63 -17.26 -3.11 -12.11
C LEU A 63 -16.20 -2.98 -13.20
N VAL A 64 -16.43 -2.11 -14.17
CA VAL A 64 -15.59 -1.98 -15.36
C VAL A 64 -14.65 -0.77 -15.21
N PHE A 65 -13.37 -0.97 -15.49
CA PHE A 65 -12.33 0.03 -15.58
C PHE A 65 -11.58 -0.12 -16.92
N HIS A 66 -10.89 0.94 -17.35
CA HIS A 66 -10.03 0.86 -18.54
C HIS A 66 -8.82 -0.05 -18.29
N ASP A 67 -8.41 -0.79 -19.32
CA ASP A 67 -7.21 -1.62 -19.26
C ASP A 67 -6.00 -0.77 -18.88
N GLY A 68 -5.23 -1.24 -17.89
CA GLY A 68 -4.04 -0.54 -17.39
C GLY A 68 -4.30 0.69 -16.51
N GLU A 69 -5.56 1.04 -16.20
CA GLU A 69 -5.89 2.21 -15.36
C GLU A 69 -5.27 2.09 -13.96
N PHE A 70 -5.37 0.93 -13.34
CA PHE A 70 -4.77 0.69 -12.02
C PHE A 70 -3.24 0.67 -12.09
N ASP A 71 -2.67 0.04 -13.12
CA ASP A 71 -1.21 0.02 -13.31
C ASP A 71 -0.65 1.43 -13.46
N GLN A 72 -1.34 2.30 -14.21
CA GLN A 72 -0.93 3.69 -14.34
C GLN A 72 -0.96 4.45 -13.00
N ILE A 73 -2.01 4.27 -12.18
CA ILE A 73 -2.09 4.86 -10.83
C ILE A 73 -0.94 4.37 -9.95
N ILE A 74 -0.63 3.07 -10.02
CA ILE A 74 0.49 2.47 -9.30
C ILE A 74 1.81 3.08 -9.73
N ASP A 75 2.09 3.13 -11.03
CA ASP A 75 3.34 3.66 -11.58
C ASP A 75 3.55 5.13 -11.20
N GLU A 76 2.50 5.96 -11.30
CA GLU A 76 2.56 7.36 -10.92
C GLU A 76 2.70 7.58 -9.39
N SER A 77 2.30 6.61 -8.56
CA SER A 77 2.49 6.65 -7.10
C SER A 77 3.92 6.36 -6.65
N VAL A 78 4.69 5.63 -7.47
CA VAL A 78 6.05 5.16 -7.11
C VAL A 78 7.00 6.28 -6.72
N PRO A 79 7.12 7.41 -7.46
CA PRO A 79 7.99 8.52 -7.07
C PRO A 79 7.63 9.11 -5.71
N ILE A 80 6.34 9.25 -5.41
CA ILE A 80 5.83 9.79 -4.15
C ILE A 80 6.22 8.87 -2.99
N ILE A 81 5.94 7.58 -3.10
CA ILE A 81 6.30 6.57 -2.10
C ILE A 81 7.83 6.52 -1.89
N SER A 82 8.60 6.57 -2.98
CA SER A 82 10.06 6.53 -2.95
C SER A 82 10.66 7.74 -2.26
N HIS A 83 10.05 8.92 -2.40
CA HIS A 83 10.45 10.12 -1.67
C HIS A 83 10.42 9.88 -0.16
N PHE A 84 9.29 9.40 0.38
CA PHE A 84 9.16 9.12 1.81
C PHE A 84 10.07 8.00 2.29
N LYS A 85 10.24 6.94 1.51
CA LYS A 85 11.17 5.85 1.84
C LYS A 85 12.62 6.34 1.97
N LYS A 86 13.05 7.24 1.10
CA LYS A 86 14.38 7.87 1.18
C LYS A 86 14.49 8.82 2.37
N HIS A 87 13.44 9.61 2.63
CA HIS A 87 13.42 10.59 3.73
C HIS A 87 13.54 9.90 5.10
N PHE A 88 12.71 8.91 5.37
CA PHE A 88 12.70 8.22 6.66
C PHE A 88 13.78 7.15 6.80
N ASN A 89 14.23 6.57 5.71
CA ASN A 89 15.35 5.62 5.63
C ASN A 89 15.29 4.46 6.65
N ARG A 90 14.09 3.99 7.00
CA ARG A 90 13.87 2.95 8.01
C ARG A 90 14.30 1.58 7.50
N ASP A 91 15.05 0.84 8.31
CA ASP A 91 15.42 -0.55 8.02
C ASP A 91 14.21 -1.48 8.13
N ARG A 92 14.24 -2.60 7.42
CA ARG A 92 13.15 -3.58 7.47
C ARG A 92 13.23 -4.45 8.72
N PRO A 93 12.10 -5.07 9.14
CA PRO A 93 12.09 -5.96 10.31
C PRO A 93 13.19 -7.02 10.27
N VAL A 94 13.41 -7.66 9.13
CA VAL A 94 14.46 -8.68 8.94
C VAL A 94 15.88 -8.14 9.01
N ASP A 95 16.08 -6.83 8.83
CA ASP A 95 17.39 -6.19 9.00
C ASP A 95 17.70 -5.98 10.49
N VAL A 96 16.67 -5.80 11.31
CA VAL A 96 16.75 -5.65 12.76
C VAL A 96 16.81 -7.02 13.46
N ASP A 97 15.96 -7.97 13.05
CA ASP A 97 15.96 -9.35 13.56
C ASP A 97 16.04 -10.36 12.39
N LYS A 98 17.23 -10.92 12.18
CA LYS A 98 17.51 -11.91 11.13
C LYS A 98 16.78 -13.26 11.32
N THR A 99 16.14 -13.47 12.46
CA THR A 99 15.38 -14.70 12.74
C THR A 99 13.93 -14.64 12.24
N ILE A 100 13.47 -13.50 11.75
CA ILE A 100 12.15 -13.35 11.14
C ILE A 100 12.10 -14.18 9.84
N ASN A 101 11.17 -15.14 9.79
CA ASN A 101 10.98 -16.02 8.64
C ASN A 101 10.18 -15.33 7.54
N THR A 102 10.85 -14.51 6.72
CA THR A 102 10.22 -13.80 5.59
C THR A 102 9.87 -14.74 4.45
N LEU A 103 8.83 -14.38 3.69
CA LEU A 103 8.53 -15.06 2.41
C LEU A 103 9.41 -14.51 1.27
N PRO A 104 9.61 -15.30 0.19
CA PRO A 104 10.22 -14.77 -1.03
C PRO A 104 9.38 -13.61 -1.61
N SER A 105 10.06 -12.58 -2.12
CA SER A 105 9.42 -11.45 -2.78
C SER A 105 10.31 -10.85 -3.87
N LYS A 106 9.69 -10.33 -4.93
CA LYS A 106 10.37 -9.57 -5.99
C LYS A 106 10.39 -8.07 -5.70
N THR A 107 9.58 -7.58 -4.75
CA THR A 107 9.31 -6.16 -4.55
C THR A 107 9.83 -5.57 -3.23
N ASN A 108 10.37 -6.38 -2.30
CA ASN A 108 10.83 -5.94 -0.98
C ASN A 108 12.29 -5.41 -0.94
N LYS A 109 12.71 -4.68 -1.98
CA LYS A 109 14.12 -4.24 -2.16
C LYS A 109 14.42 -2.81 -1.68
N THR A 110 13.40 -2.07 -1.25
CA THR A 110 13.51 -0.69 -0.79
C THR A 110 13.40 -0.60 0.73
N LYS A 111 13.63 0.60 1.30
CA LYS A 111 13.44 0.87 2.73
C LYS A 111 12.01 0.59 3.20
N SER A 112 11.83 0.43 4.51
CA SER A 112 10.60 -0.09 5.09
C SER A 112 9.45 0.92 5.09
N TYR A 113 9.67 2.13 5.60
CA TYR A 113 8.61 3.10 5.90
C TYR A 113 8.46 4.17 4.82
N PRO A 114 7.22 4.47 4.40
CA PRO A 114 5.97 3.73 4.61
C PRO A 114 5.87 2.47 3.73
N SER A 115 4.92 1.57 4.02
CA SER A 115 4.65 0.42 3.16
C SER A 115 4.07 0.87 1.81
N GLY A 116 4.80 0.54 0.72
CA GLY A 116 4.35 0.87 -0.64
C GLY A 116 3.08 0.13 -1.04
N HIS A 117 3.00 -1.17 -0.76
CA HIS A 117 1.80 -1.98 -1.05
C HIS A 117 0.57 -1.46 -0.29
N ALA A 118 0.71 -1.09 1.00
CA ALA A 118 -0.39 -0.51 1.75
C ALA A 118 -0.87 0.81 1.14
N ALA A 119 0.05 1.70 0.74
CA ALA A 119 -0.28 2.96 0.08
C ALA A 119 -1.00 2.74 -1.25
N GLN A 120 -0.49 1.85 -2.07
CA GLN A 120 -1.04 1.54 -3.39
C GLN A 120 -2.40 0.83 -3.31
N SER A 121 -2.53 -0.18 -2.45
CA SER A 121 -3.80 -0.88 -2.24
C SER A 121 -4.88 0.06 -1.70
N ARG A 122 -4.55 0.91 -0.72
CA ARG A 122 -5.49 1.90 -0.16
C ARG A 122 -5.88 2.94 -1.20
N LEU A 123 -4.93 3.44 -1.99
CA LEU A 123 -5.18 4.39 -3.07
C LEU A 123 -6.17 3.83 -4.09
N ILE A 124 -5.94 2.61 -4.60
CA ILE A 124 -6.83 1.95 -5.56
C ILE A 124 -8.21 1.67 -4.93
N ALA A 125 -8.25 1.19 -3.67
CA ALA A 125 -9.53 0.96 -2.97
C ALA A 125 -10.37 2.25 -2.88
N LYS A 126 -9.75 3.37 -2.52
CA LYS A 126 -10.44 4.67 -2.46
C LYS A 126 -10.82 5.18 -3.85
N TYR A 127 -9.99 4.95 -4.86
CA TYR A 127 -10.30 5.32 -6.24
C TYR A 127 -11.54 4.59 -6.77
N VAL A 128 -11.62 3.27 -6.55
CA VAL A 128 -12.79 2.47 -6.93
C VAL A 128 -14.02 2.88 -6.11
N ALA A 129 -13.88 3.05 -4.80
CA ALA A 129 -14.95 3.47 -3.91
C ALA A 129 -15.50 4.87 -4.27
N GLY A 130 -14.68 5.77 -4.79
CA GLY A 130 -15.14 7.07 -5.30
C GLY A 130 -16.10 6.96 -6.47
N LYS A 131 -15.98 5.90 -7.29
CA LYS A 131 -16.90 5.60 -8.41
C LYS A 131 -18.09 4.72 -7.97
N PHE A 132 -17.90 3.87 -6.96
CA PHE A 132 -18.86 2.89 -6.46
C PHE A 132 -18.93 2.93 -4.92
N PRO A 133 -19.49 4.02 -4.34
CA PRO A 133 -19.44 4.26 -2.89
C PRO A 133 -20.19 3.20 -2.07
N GLU A 134 -21.15 2.52 -2.65
CA GLU A 134 -21.89 1.42 -2.02
C GLU A 134 -21.00 0.21 -1.68
N HIS A 135 -19.82 0.11 -2.31
CA HIS A 135 -18.84 -0.96 -2.08
C HIS A 135 -17.62 -0.53 -1.26
N GLU A 136 -17.62 0.69 -0.69
CA GLU A 136 -16.42 1.23 -0.01
C GLU A 136 -15.86 0.30 1.06
N ARG A 137 -16.74 -0.29 1.89
CA ARG A 137 -16.32 -1.15 2.99
C ARG A 137 -15.58 -2.40 2.51
N GLU A 138 -16.12 -3.06 1.49
CA GLU A 138 -15.55 -4.27 0.91
C GLU A 138 -14.25 -3.97 0.16
N LEU A 139 -14.19 -2.84 -0.54
CA LEU A 139 -13.00 -2.38 -1.26
C LEU A 139 -11.86 -2.05 -0.30
N ILE A 140 -12.13 -1.35 0.80
CA ILE A 140 -11.13 -1.07 1.83
C ILE A 140 -10.60 -2.37 2.43
N LYS A 141 -11.49 -3.33 2.73
CA LYS A 141 -11.10 -4.65 3.24
C LYS A 141 -10.22 -5.41 2.24
N ALA A 142 -10.55 -5.37 0.96
CA ALA A 142 -9.74 -5.97 -0.10
C ALA A 142 -8.35 -5.31 -0.21
N GLY A 143 -8.29 -3.97 -0.06
CA GLY A 143 -7.04 -3.23 0.01
C GLY A 143 -6.16 -3.61 1.20
N ASP A 144 -6.80 -3.87 2.37
CA ASP A 144 -6.09 -4.31 3.57
C ASP A 144 -5.44 -5.69 3.39
N GLU A 145 -6.00 -6.57 2.58
CA GLU A 145 -5.35 -7.86 2.25
C GLU A 145 -3.99 -7.65 1.58
N GLY A 146 -3.90 -6.74 0.59
CA GLY A 146 -2.66 -6.40 -0.08
C GLY A 146 -1.66 -5.68 0.82
N GLY A 147 -2.14 -4.74 1.65
CA GLY A 147 -1.32 -3.94 2.55
C GLY A 147 -0.82 -4.72 3.77
N TYR A 148 -1.73 -5.29 4.57
CA TYR A 148 -1.38 -6.00 5.80
C TYR A 148 -0.71 -7.35 5.53
N GLY A 149 -0.97 -7.95 4.37
CA GLY A 149 -0.24 -9.14 3.91
C GLY A 149 1.28 -8.95 3.94
N ARG A 150 1.78 -7.72 3.73
CA ARG A 150 3.22 -7.42 3.80
C ARG A 150 3.79 -7.50 5.22
N VAL A 151 2.99 -7.21 6.24
CA VAL A 151 3.36 -7.43 7.66
C VAL A 151 3.43 -8.92 7.95
N LYS A 152 2.41 -9.69 7.55
CA LYS A 152 2.38 -11.16 7.68
C LYS A 152 3.52 -11.84 6.92
N ALA A 153 4.01 -11.25 5.83
CA ALA A 153 5.16 -11.73 5.08
C ALA A 153 6.50 -11.47 5.78
N GLY A 154 6.54 -10.62 6.81
CA GLY A 154 7.75 -10.19 7.52
C GLY A 154 8.50 -9.03 6.84
N PHE A 155 7.87 -8.33 5.88
CA PHE A 155 8.54 -7.28 5.10
C PHE A 155 8.39 -5.89 5.70
N HIS A 156 7.35 -5.65 6.48
CA HIS A 156 6.99 -4.36 7.04
C HIS A 156 6.55 -4.49 8.50
N TYR A 157 6.71 -3.41 9.24
CA TYR A 157 6.13 -3.24 10.57
C TYR A 157 4.65 -2.85 10.47
N PRO A 158 3.83 -3.10 11.52
CA PRO A 158 2.47 -2.58 11.59
C PRO A 158 2.39 -1.06 11.37
N SER A 159 3.31 -0.28 11.93
CA SER A 159 3.38 1.16 11.73
C SER A 159 3.70 1.58 10.29
N ASP A 160 4.47 0.78 9.53
CA ASP A 160 4.68 1.02 8.09
C ASP A 160 3.38 0.85 7.30
N TYR A 161 2.57 -0.15 7.66
CA TYR A 161 1.25 -0.39 7.06
C TYR A 161 0.29 0.76 7.34
N GLU A 162 0.21 1.23 8.58
CA GLU A 162 -0.65 2.37 8.95
C GLU A 162 -0.25 3.64 8.20
N ALA A 163 1.05 3.94 8.15
CA ALA A 163 1.57 5.09 7.40
C ALA A 163 1.36 4.94 5.88
N GLY A 164 1.44 3.72 5.35
CA GLY A 164 1.11 3.43 3.97
C GLY A 164 -0.35 3.73 3.67
N ASN A 165 -1.28 3.27 4.49
CA ASN A 165 -2.70 3.57 4.34
C ASN A 165 -2.96 5.08 4.38
N LEU A 166 -2.36 5.80 5.34
CA LEU A 166 -2.47 7.26 5.42
C LEU A 166 -1.94 7.95 4.16
N LEU A 167 -0.81 7.48 3.61
CA LEU A 167 -0.26 8.00 2.36
C LEU A 167 -1.21 7.76 1.19
N GLY A 168 -1.79 6.55 1.08
CA GLY A 168 -2.75 6.21 0.04
C GLY A 168 -3.99 7.11 0.06
N GLU A 169 -4.53 7.36 1.25
CA GLU A 169 -5.66 8.29 1.44
C GLU A 169 -5.32 9.74 1.05
N LYS A 170 -4.13 10.20 1.43
CA LYS A 170 -3.67 11.55 1.05
C LYS A 170 -3.46 11.66 -0.46
N MET A 171 -2.87 10.67 -1.10
CA MET A 171 -2.72 10.64 -2.56
C MET A 171 -4.09 10.69 -3.25
N TYR A 172 -5.09 9.93 -2.78
CA TYR A 172 -6.45 9.96 -3.32
C TYR A 172 -7.11 11.35 -3.21
N ILE A 173 -6.95 12.04 -2.07
CA ILE A 173 -7.46 13.40 -1.89
C ILE A 173 -6.84 14.37 -2.91
N PHE A 174 -5.56 14.25 -3.19
CA PHE A 174 -4.89 15.13 -4.16
C PHE A 174 -5.23 14.78 -5.61
N MET A 175 -5.48 13.51 -5.92
CA MET A 175 -5.98 13.06 -7.22
C MET A 175 -7.31 13.76 -7.54
N ASN A 176 -8.27 13.72 -6.63
CA ASN A 176 -9.58 14.35 -6.81
C ASN A 176 -9.51 15.87 -6.92
N LYS A 177 -8.60 16.55 -6.19
CA LYS A 177 -8.41 17.99 -6.31
C LYS A 177 -7.85 18.42 -7.67
N ALA A 178 -7.09 17.55 -8.34
CA ALA A 178 -6.58 17.82 -9.67
C ALA A 178 -7.69 17.75 -10.74
N ASP A 179 -8.63 16.82 -10.58
CA ASP A 179 -9.79 16.71 -11.48
C ASP A 179 -10.76 17.88 -11.30
N TYR A 180 -11.03 18.31 -10.07
CA TYR A 180 -11.91 19.45 -9.80
C TYR A 180 -11.44 20.78 -10.45
N LYS A 181 -10.13 20.99 -10.59
CA LYS A 181 -9.59 22.17 -11.28
C LYS A 181 -9.72 22.10 -12.80
N LYS A 182 -9.69 20.90 -13.40
CA LYS A 182 -9.83 20.73 -14.85
C LYS A 182 -11.28 20.92 -15.35
N GLU A 183 -12.25 20.63 -14.50
CA GLU A 183 -13.67 20.82 -14.85
C GLU A 183 -14.13 22.28 -14.72
N ASN A 184 -13.34 23.14 -14.07
CA ASN A 184 -13.66 24.54 -13.80
C ASN A 184 -12.73 25.55 -14.49
N GLU A 185 -11.83 25.12 -15.38
CA GLU A 185 -11.03 25.92 -16.32
C GLU A 185 -11.59 25.79 -17.74
#